data_58b921cf9364a94c04edd3e47f800cc1
#
_entry.id   58b921cf9364a94c04edd3e47f800cc1
#
_cell.length_a   1.000
_cell.length_b   1.000
_cell.length_c   1.000
_cell.angle_alpha   90.00
_cell.angle_beta   90.00
_cell.angle_gamma   90.00
#
_symmetry.space_group_name_H-M   'P 1'
#
loop_
_entity.id
_entity.type
_entity.pdbx_description
1 polymer ?
#
loop_
_entity_poly.entity_id
_entity_poly.type
_entity_poly.pdbx_seq_one_letter_code
_entity_poly.pdbx_strand_id
1 'polypeptide(L)'
;MTLQAKQSIKSRFIQYVLPSVAAMWVYTIYTMADGIFVARGVGEQALGAVNLCMPMINGAFSMGILFAVGASTKASIHKGRGDTQESNRVFTLGAMTVASIGLLATLFVLLLLPQLARLLGADAHTLPYVKGYLGIIGLFLPFYMTSYYLEVLVKADGFPKLAIKTSIAGAMTNIVLDAIFVLVFHWGIEGAAVATGLSQAMTFSIYLRHFLARRPSRKAAASAAKSSGEADGNAAVPAAANTGFTFVHVRWQPQAVFRFAKLGLADCVTELSIGLCIFVFNRTLLAVSGSDGVVIYTVISYFAQLVLMTMMGINQGSQPLISYYYGRGKSDFCSYIFRLALCCAGVCAIVAFVIGFLCPAPIVNIYIDHETSPDLFARGIRAFRLYAPAFLPLGIVIPMMGYFTSLELPKQAMSISLGRGMLFAICALLLLAFLFGESGIWISAVVSETCTLTLALLLYRRSIQNICGNARS
;
A
#
# COMPACT_ATOMS: atom_id res chain seq x y z
N MET A 1 -5.44 -5.73 -31.34
CA MET A 1 -4.55 -4.66 -30.84
C MET A 1 -3.32 -4.55 -31.73
N THR A 2 -3.05 -3.36 -32.31
CA THR A 2 -1.89 -3.13 -33.23
C THR A 2 -0.56 -3.08 -32.45
N LEU A 3 0.58 -3.30 -33.16
CA LEU A 3 1.92 -3.23 -32.58
C LEU A 3 2.23 -1.84 -31.97
N GLN A 4 1.84 -0.76 -32.64
CA GLN A 4 1.99 0.62 -32.15
C GLN A 4 1.20 0.87 -30.88
N ALA A 5 -0.03 0.34 -30.78
CA ALA A 5 -0.84 0.44 -29.58
C ALA A 5 -0.18 -0.30 -28.38
N LYS A 6 0.41 -1.48 -28.62
CA LYS A 6 1.15 -2.23 -27.60
C LYS A 6 2.37 -1.47 -27.09
N GLN A 7 3.16 -0.87 -27.99
CA GLN A 7 4.32 -0.06 -27.62
C GLN A 7 3.94 1.18 -26.80
N SER A 8 2.89 1.89 -27.22
CA SER A 8 2.37 3.05 -26.49
C SER A 8 1.92 2.67 -25.07
N ILE A 9 1.21 1.55 -24.90
CA ILE A 9 0.76 1.09 -23.57
C ILE A 9 1.93 0.63 -22.71
N LYS A 10 2.91 -0.09 -23.28
CA LYS A 10 4.11 -0.52 -22.55
C LYS A 10 4.88 0.69 -22.01
N SER A 11 5.07 1.72 -22.83
CA SER A 11 5.73 2.96 -22.40
C SER A 11 4.98 3.63 -21.25
N ARG A 12 3.65 3.72 -21.32
CA ARG A 12 2.81 4.28 -20.24
C ARG A 12 2.84 3.43 -18.99
N PHE A 13 2.75 2.11 -19.12
CA PHE A 13 2.88 1.20 -17.99
C PHE A 13 4.16 1.45 -17.21
N ILE A 14 5.30 1.55 -17.90
CA ILE A 14 6.60 1.85 -17.27
C ILE A 14 6.57 3.24 -16.60
N GLN A 15 5.97 4.25 -17.24
CA GLN A 15 5.87 5.61 -16.70
C GLN A 15 5.03 5.69 -15.42
N TYR A 16 4.09 4.77 -15.19
CA TYR A 16 3.28 4.70 -13.99
C TYR A 16 3.89 3.77 -12.94
N VAL A 17 4.32 2.59 -13.35
CA VAL A 17 4.78 1.56 -12.41
C VAL A 17 6.14 1.90 -11.80
N LEU A 18 7.11 2.35 -12.59
CA LEU A 18 8.44 2.63 -12.08
C LEU A 18 8.44 3.74 -10.99
N PRO A 19 7.76 4.90 -11.19
CA PRO A 19 7.65 5.88 -10.11
C PRO A 19 6.86 5.38 -8.90
N SER A 20 5.86 4.52 -9.09
CA SER A 20 5.08 3.96 -7.99
C SER A 20 5.90 3.00 -7.13
N VAL A 21 6.70 2.14 -7.74
CA VAL A 21 7.64 1.25 -7.03
C VAL A 21 8.68 2.06 -6.28
N ALA A 22 9.28 3.07 -6.95
CA ALA A 22 10.26 3.93 -6.31
C ALA A 22 9.67 4.73 -5.12
N ALA A 23 8.41 5.18 -5.21
CA ALA A 23 7.74 5.83 -4.09
C ALA A 23 7.55 4.88 -2.89
N MET A 24 7.22 3.61 -3.13
CA MET A 24 7.11 2.60 -2.07
C MET A 24 8.47 2.32 -1.41
N TRP A 25 9.56 2.29 -2.17
CA TRP A 25 10.89 2.14 -1.61
C TRP A 25 11.32 3.35 -0.78
N VAL A 26 11.04 4.56 -1.26
CA VAL A 26 11.31 5.79 -0.50
C VAL A 26 10.54 5.77 0.82
N TYR A 27 9.26 5.34 0.80
CA TYR A 27 8.45 5.16 2.02
C TYR A 27 9.13 4.19 3.00
N THR A 28 9.58 3.04 2.54
CA THR A 28 10.23 2.03 3.38
C THR A 28 11.53 2.56 3.98
N ILE A 29 12.36 3.24 3.18
CA ILE A 29 13.67 3.77 3.61
C ILE A 29 13.49 4.85 4.68
N TYR A 30 12.57 5.80 4.47
CA TYR A 30 12.38 6.85 5.47
C TYR A 30 11.80 6.33 6.78
N THR A 31 10.90 5.35 6.74
CA THR A 31 10.34 4.73 7.95
C THR A 31 11.42 4.03 8.77
N MET A 32 12.39 3.39 8.10
CA MET A 32 13.55 2.80 8.77
C MET A 32 14.47 3.87 9.37
N ALA A 33 14.70 4.97 8.65
CA ALA A 33 15.51 6.09 9.14
C ALA A 33 14.90 6.74 10.39
N ASP A 34 13.59 7.00 10.40
CA ASP A 34 12.85 7.54 11.55
C ASP A 34 13.05 6.65 12.79
N GLY A 35 12.90 5.34 12.65
CA GLY A 35 13.17 4.38 13.73
C GLY A 35 14.61 4.45 14.27
N ILE A 36 15.61 4.66 13.39
CA ILE A 36 17.02 4.82 13.78
C ILE A 36 17.23 6.11 14.58
N PHE A 37 16.62 7.23 14.16
CA PHE A 37 16.71 8.49 14.88
C PHE A 37 16.10 8.40 16.28
N VAL A 38 14.94 7.77 16.41
CA VAL A 38 14.30 7.55 17.70
C VAL A 38 15.15 6.64 18.60
N ALA A 39 15.64 5.52 18.06
CA ALA A 39 16.46 4.57 18.83
C ALA A 39 17.76 5.19 19.33
N ARG A 40 18.47 5.95 18.48
CA ARG A 40 19.76 6.56 18.84
C ARG A 40 19.64 7.88 19.60
N GLY A 41 18.60 8.66 19.29
CA GLY A 41 18.44 10.00 19.88
C GLY A 41 17.65 10.02 21.19
N VAL A 42 16.76 9.03 21.41
CA VAL A 42 15.90 8.99 22.59
C VAL A 42 16.11 7.72 23.43
N GLY A 43 16.38 6.59 22.77
CA GLY A 43 16.64 5.31 23.40
C GLY A 43 15.61 4.22 23.11
N GLU A 44 15.91 3.01 23.57
CA GLU A 44 15.12 1.80 23.26
C GLU A 44 13.68 1.85 23.78
N GLN A 45 13.45 2.48 24.95
CA GLN A 45 12.11 2.63 25.52
C GLN A 45 11.20 3.49 24.64
N ALA A 46 11.74 4.55 24.05
CA ALA A 46 11.00 5.40 23.14
C ALA A 46 10.67 4.65 21.82
N LEU A 47 11.61 3.87 21.29
CA LEU A 47 11.35 3.01 20.14
C LEU A 47 10.25 1.98 20.43
N GLY A 48 10.26 1.39 21.62
CA GLY A 48 9.18 0.53 22.11
C GLY A 48 7.83 1.23 22.12
N ALA A 49 7.79 2.49 22.59
CA ALA A 49 6.58 3.30 22.61
C ALA A 49 6.05 3.63 21.19
N VAL A 50 6.93 3.92 20.23
CA VAL A 50 6.54 4.09 18.82
C VAL A 50 5.88 2.81 18.29
N ASN A 51 6.49 1.65 18.55
CA ASN A 51 5.94 0.36 18.13
C ASN A 51 4.55 0.08 18.73
N LEU A 52 4.31 0.46 20.01
CA LEU A 52 2.99 0.36 20.62
C LEU A 52 1.95 1.25 19.92
N CYS A 53 2.34 2.37 19.32
CA CYS A 53 1.44 3.27 18.58
C CYS A 53 1.11 2.75 17.17
N MET A 54 1.92 1.85 16.58
CA MET A 54 1.77 1.39 15.19
C MET A 54 0.39 0.81 14.86
N PRO A 55 -0.28 -0.01 15.70
CA PRO A 55 -1.62 -0.51 15.38
C PRO A 55 -2.64 0.60 15.16
N MET A 56 -2.56 1.68 15.93
CA MET A 56 -3.48 2.83 15.77
C MET A 56 -3.17 3.62 14.49
N ILE A 57 -1.89 3.85 14.20
CA ILE A 57 -1.44 4.56 13.00
C ILE A 57 -1.81 3.75 11.75
N ASN A 58 -1.54 2.45 11.72
CA ASN A 58 -1.90 1.57 10.62
C ASN A 58 -3.42 1.45 10.45
N GLY A 59 -4.17 1.46 11.53
CA GLY A 59 -5.63 1.53 11.50
C GLY A 59 -6.15 2.79 10.81
N ALA A 60 -5.61 3.96 11.16
CA ALA A 60 -5.95 5.21 10.49
C ALA A 60 -5.51 5.21 9.01
N PHE A 61 -4.32 4.70 8.72
CA PHE A 61 -3.78 4.60 7.37
C PHE A 61 -4.64 3.68 6.48
N SER A 62 -5.08 2.54 7.00
CA SER A 62 -5.96 1.60 6.28
C SER A 62 -7.30 2.24 5.88
N MET A 63 -7.84 3.15 6.71
CA MET A 63 -9.01 3.95 6.33
C MET A 63 -8.70 4.92 5.18
N GLY A 64 -7.52 5.53 5.18
CA GLY A 64 -7.02 6.33 4.05
C GLY A 64 -6.95 5.50 2.76
N ILE A 65 -6.39 4.29 2.82
CA ILE A 65 -6.30 3.34 1.70
C ILE A 65 -7.69 2.99 1.16
N LEU A 66 -8.63 2.67 2.06
CA LEU A 66 -10.01 2.32 1.71
C LEU A 66 -10.62 3.31 0.71
N PHE A 67 -10.56 4.59 1.04
CA PHE A 67 -11.17 5.64 0.23
C PHE A 67 -10.29 6.06 -0.94
N ALA A 68 -8.96 6.03 -0.80
CA ALA A 68 -8.03 6.39 -1.87
C ALA A 68 -8.12 5.43 -3.05
N VAL A 69 -8.02 4.12 -2.80
CA VAL A 69 -8.08 3.09 -3.84
C VAL A 69 -9.48 3.05 -4.46
N GLY A 70 -10.51 3.10 -3.63
CA GLY A 70 -11.90 3.08 -4.11
C GLY A 70 -12.26 4.26 -4.98
N ALA A 71 -11.92 5.48 -4.55
CA ALA A 71 -12.16 6.69 -5.32
C ALA A 71 -11.30 6.76 -6.59
N SER A 72 -10.03 6.37 -6.52
CA SER A 72 -9.12 6.30 -7.67
C SER A 72 -9.65 5.38 -8.77
N THR A 73 -10.07 4.17 -8.39
CA THR A 73 -10.67 3.20 -9.32
C THR A 73 -11.92 3.78 -9.97
N LYS A 74 -12.86 4.28 -9.17
CA LYS A 74 -14.14 4.80 -9.68
C LYS A 74 -13.96 6.04 -10.54
N ALA A 75 -13.13 7.00 -10.09
CA ALA A 75 -12.82 8.21 -10.85
C ALA A 75 -12.11 7.90 -12.17
N SER A 76 -11.17 6.93 -12.18
CA SER A 76 -10.48 6.50 -13.39
C SER A 76 -11.43 5.85 -14.40
N ILE A 77 -12.42 5.07 -13.94
CA ILE A 77 -13.44 4.45 -14.80
C ILE A 77 -14.32 5.54 -15.44
N HIS A 78 -14.83 6.50 -14.65
CA HIS A 78 -15.63 7.61 -15.19
C HIS A 78 -14.81 8.46 -16.17
N LYS A 79 -13.54 8.73 -15.85
CA LYS A 79 -12.60 9.40 -16.76
C LYS A 79 -12.44 8.62 -18.07
N GLY A 80 -12.36 7.29 -18.01
CA GLY A 80 -12.31 6.42 -19.18
C GLY A 80 -13.57 6.49 -20.05
N ARG A 81 -14.75 6.62 -19.43
CA ARG A 81 -16.05 6.81 -20.10
C ARG A 81 -16.24 8.19 -20.70
N GLY A 82 -15.33 9.14 -20.42
CA GLY A 82 -15.47 10.54 -20.82
C GLY A 82 -16.36 11.36 -19.88
N ASP A 83 -16.85 10.78 -18.80
CA ASP A 83 -17.68 11.44 -17.79
C ASP A 83 -16.82 12.18 -16.78
N THR A 84 -16.31 13.34 -17.20
CA THR A 84 -15.43 14.18 -16.38
C THR A 84 -16.15 14.74 -15.16
N GLN A 85 -17.47 14.99 -15.25
CA GLN A 85 -18.24 15.55 -14.15
C GLN A 85 -18.34 14.55 -12.99
N GLU A 86 -18.74 13.31 -13.26
CA GLU A 86 -18.86 12.29 -12.23
C GLU A 86 -17.46 11.86 -11.72
N SER A 87 -16.43 11.87 -12.58
CA SER A 87 -15.04 11.65 -12.18
C SER A 87 -14.56 12.67 -11.14
N ASN A 88 -14.79 13.97 -11.38
CA ASN A 88 -14.45 15.07 -10.46
C ASN A 88 -15.28 15.03 -9.18
N ARG A 89 -16.55 14.62 -9.30
CA ARG A 89 -17.43 14.43 -8.15
C ARG A 89 -16.94 13.34 -7.21
N VAL A 90 -16.58 12.17 -7.74
CA VAL A 90 -16.01 11.06 -6.95
C VAL A 90 -14.70 11.50 -6.28
N PHE A 91 -13.82 12.20 -7.02
CA PHE A 91 -12.59 12.78 -6.48
C PHE A 91 -12.88 13.70 -5.29
N THR A 92 -13.79 14.66 -5.44
CA THR A 92 -14.10 15.64 -4.40
C THR A 92 -14.76 15.00 -3.19
N LEU A 93 -15.74 14.10 -3.40
CA LEU A 93 -16.40 13.37 -2.32
C LEU A 93 -15.41 12.51 -1.53
N GLY A 94 -14.49 11.82 -2.21
CA GLY A 94 -13.46 11.04 -1.55
C GLY A 94 -12.53 11.90 -0.70
N ALA A 95 -12.06 13.05 -1.23
CA ALA A 95 -11.22 13.99 -0.50
C ALA A 95 -11.91 14.52 0.77
N MET A 96 -13.18 14.95 0.64
CA MET A 96 -13.97 15.41 1.78
C MET A 96 -14.17 14.29 2.82
N THR A 97 -14.45 13.08 2.37
CA THR A 97 -14.64 11.92 3.26
C THR A 97 -13.38 11.64 4.07
N VAL A 98 -12.22 11.54 3.40
CA VAL A 98 -10.96 11.23 4.07
C VAL A 98 -10.57 12.35 5.04
N ALA A 99 -10.73 13.62 4.65
CA ALA A 99 -10.46 14.75 5.52
C ALA A 99 -11.37 14.74 6.77
N SER A 100 -12.68 14.47 6.58
CA SER A 100 -13.63 14.37 7.70
C SER A 100 -13.31 13.23 8.65
N ILE A 101 -12.98 12.03 8.10
CA ILE A 101 -12.57 10.87 8.92
C ILE A 101 -11.27 11.16 9.64
N GLY A 102 -10.30 11.81 8.99
CA GLY A 102 -9.07 12.24 9.63
C GLY A 102 -9.30 13.17 10.82
N LEU A 103 -10.20 14.17 10.67
CA LEU A 103 -10.59 15.06 11.77
C LEU A 103 -11.31 14.31 12.91
N LEU A 104 -12.21 13.39 12.58
CA LEU A 104 -12.87 12.54 13.56
C LEU A 104 -11.89 11.62 14.28
N ALA A 105 -10.92 11.04 13.56
CA ALA A 105 -9.86 10.22 14.13
C ALA A 105 -8.96 11.05 15.06
N THR A 106 -8.63 12.29 14.71
CA THR A 106 -7.92 13.22 15.59
C THR A 106 -8.70 13.44 16.90
N LEU A 107 -9.98 13.80 16.78
CA LEU A 107 -10.83 14.01 17.94
C LEU A 107 -10.92 12.76 18.83
N PHE A 108 -11.10 11.59 18.21
CA PHE A 108 -11.13 10.30 18.91
C PHE A 108 -9.84 10.02 19.67
N VAL A 109 -8.67 10.20 18.99
CA VAL A 109 -7.36 9.99 19.62
C VAL A 109 -7.15 10.94 20.78
N LEU A 110 -7.42 12.24 20.61
CA LEU A 110 -7.16 13.24 21.64
C LEU A 110 -8.08 13.08 22.86
N LEU A 111 -9.36 12.77 22.67
CA LEU A 111 -10.31 12.56 23.74
C LEU A 111 -10.04 11.29 24.55
N LEU A 112 -9.58 10.23 23.88
CA LEU A 112 -9.37 8.91 24.47
C LEU A 112 -7.88 8.56 24.64
N LEU A 113 -6.98 9.55 24.56
CA LEU A 113 -5.53 9.35 24.55
C LEU A 113 -5.03 8.48 25.71
N PRO A 114 -5.42 8.72 26.98
CA PRO A 114 -4.97 7.87 28.09
C PRO A 114 -5.51 6.44 28.02
N GLN A 115 -6.75 6.27 27.57
CA GLN A 115 -7.39 4.96 27.44
C GLN A 115 -6.77 4.16 26.31
N LEU A 116 -6.54 4.82 25.16
CA LEU A 116 -5.88 4.22 24.00
C LEU A 116 -4.45 3.80 24.32
N ALA A 117 -3.67 4.65 25.02
CA ALA A 117 -2.31 4.29 25.40
C ALA A 117 -2.29 3.03 26.28
N ARG A 118 -3.20 2.91 27.25
CA ARG A 118 -3.32 1.70 28.08
C ARG A 118 -3.80 0.48 27.28
N LEU A 119 -4.76 0.66 26.39
CA LEU A 119 -5.26 -0.41 25.50
C LEU A 119 -4.16 -0.96 24.61
N LEU A 120 -3.26 -0.08 24.13
CA LEU A 120 -2.09 -0.45 23.31
C LEU A 120 -0.99 -1.17 24.13
N GLY A 121 -1.14 -1.28 25.46
CA GLY A 121 -0.22 -2.01 26.32
C GLY A 121 0.86 -1.15 26.96
N ALA A 122 0.67 0.17 27.01
CA ALA A 122 1.61 1.06 27.70
C ALA A 122 1.61 0.81 29.21
N ASP A 123 2.77 0.54 29.78
CA ASP A 123 3.02 0.44 31.21
C ASP A 123 3.33 1.83 31.83
N ALA A 124 3.64 1.88 33.13
CA ALA A 124 3.93 3.14 33.84
C ALA A 124 5.13 3.89 33.24
N HIS A 125 6.13 3.18 32.68
CA HIS A 125 7.34 3.76 32.13
C HIS A 125 7.16 4.23 30.68
N THR A 126 6.43 3.49 29.87
CA THR A 126 6.21 3.81 28.45
C THR A 126 5.02 4.74 28.21
N LEU A 127 4.09 4.86 29.16
CA LEU A 127 2.88 5.66 29.05
C LEU A 127 3.13 7.14 28.69
N PRO A 128 4.11 7.85 29.27
CA PRO A 128 4.41 9.23 28.87
C PRO A 128 4.84 9.33 27.41
N TYR A 129 5.73 8.43 26.97
CA TYR A 129 6.21 8.37 25.57
C TYR A 129 5.08 8.08 24.59
N VAL A 130 4.22 7.10 24.89
CA VAL A 130 3.06 6.76 24.02
C VAL A 130 2.09 7.93 23.94
N LYS A 131 1.81 8.62 25.05
CA LYS A 131 0.93 9.80 25.03
C LYS A 131 1.54 10.96 24.24
N GLY A 132 2.82 11.27 24.43
CA GLY A 132 3.53 12.32 23.71
C GLY A 132 3.48 12.05 22.20
N TYR A 133 3.91 10.86 21.79
CA TYR A 133 3.96 10.49 20.37
C TYR A 133 2.57 10.41 19.73
N LEU A 134 1.65 9.61 20.31
CA LEU A 134 0.33 9.39 19.75
C LEU A 134 -0.53 10.66 19.77
N GLY A 135 -0.38 11.53 20.77
CA GLY A 135 -1.07 12.81 20.82
C GLY A 135 -0.68 13.73 19.69
N ILE A 136 0.62 13.84 19.39
CA ILE A 136 1.14 14.68 18.29
C ILE A 136 0.77 14.08 16.95
N ILE A 137 1.05 12.78 16.72
CA ILE A 137 0.64 12.11 15.47
C ILE A 137 -0.86 12.22 15.25
N GLY A 138 -1.66 12.12 16.32
CA GLY A 138 -3.10 12.29 16.29
C GLY A 138 -3.54 13.62 15.70
N LEU A 139 -2.84 14.71 15.97
CA LEU A 139 -3.13 16.04 15.39
C LEU A 139 -2.87 16.08 13.89
N PHE A 140 -1.94 15.28 13.38
CA PHE A 140 -1.57 15.24 11.97
C PHE A 140 -2.30 14.17 11.15
N LEU A 141 -3.17 13.34 11.75
CA LEU A 141 -3.94 12.31 11.03
C LEU A 141 -4.70 12.83 9.80
N PRO A 142 -5.35 14.01 9.83
CA PRO A 142 -6.02 14.55 8.64
C PRO A 142 -5.06 14.76 7.47
N PHE A 143 -3.86 15.29 7.76
CA PHE A 143 -2.83 15.50 6.74
C PHE A 143 -2.28 14.16 6.25
N TYR A 144 -2.01 13.22 7.15
CA TYR A 144 -1.49 11.90 6.84
C TYR A 144 -2.43 11.12 5.90
N MET A 145 -3.71 11.03 6.27
CA MET A 145 -4.70 10.30 5.48
C MET A 145 -5.00 11.00 4.14
N THR A 146 -5.11 12.34 4.14
CA THR A 146 -5.45 13.09 2.94
C THR A 146 -4.26 13.20 1.99
N SER A 147 -3.01 13.27 2.48
CA SER A 147 -1.81 13.25 1.63
C SER A 147 -1.72 11.94 0.84
N TYR A 148 -1.96 10.80 1.49
CA TYR A 148 -2.00 9.50 0.82
C TYR A 148 -3.13 9.40 -0.22
N TYR A 149 -4.33 9.88 0.14
CA TYR A 149 -5.46 9.96 -0.79
C TYR A 149 -5.07 10.74 -2.05
N LEU A 150 -4.54 11.95 -1.89
CA LEU A 150 -4.14 12.81 -3.00
C LEU A 150 -2.96 12.21 -3.80
N GLU A 151 -2.03 11.49 -3.17
CA GLU A 151 -0.95 10.77 -3.85
C GLU A 151 -1.50 9.73 -4.83
N VAL A 152 -2.45 8.91 -4.39
CA VAL A 152 -3.07 7.88 -5.24
C VAL A 152 -3.84 8.54 -6.40
N LEU A 153 -4.55 9.62 -6.12
CA LEU A 153 -5.32 10.35 -7.15
C LEU A 153 -4.43 11.13 -8.13
N VAL A 154 -3.28 11.65 -7.71
CA VAL A 154 -2.29 12.28 -8.62
C VAL A 154 -1.76 11.25 -9.62
N LYS A 155 -1.51 10.01 -9.19
CA LYS A 155 -1.13 8.90 -10.07
C LYS A 155 -2.25 8.60 -11.09
N ALA A 156 -3.50 8.49 -10.62
CA ALA A 156 -4.68 8.27 -11.46
C ALA A 156 -4.95 9.45 -12.41
N ASP A 157 -4.58 10.65 -12.01
CA ASP A 157 -4.68 11.86 -12.83
C ASP A 157 -3.64 11.94 -13.97
N GLY A 158 -2.62 11.07 -13.97
CA GLY A 158 -1.61 11.00 -15.01
C GLY A 158 -0.27 11.62 -14.62
N PHE A 159 -0.05 11.91 -13.34
CA PHE A 159 1.18 12.55 -12.84
C PHE A 159 1.98 11.67 -11.85
N PRO A 160 2.30 10.42 -12.18
CA PRO A 160 3.05 9.54 -11.29
C PRO A 160 4.46 10.09 -10.95
N LYS A 161 5.06 10.88 -11.85
CA LYS A 161 6.34 11.56 -11.59
C LYS A 161 6.22 12.64 -10.50
N LEU A 162 5.06 13.28 -10.36
CA LEU A 162 4.83 14.21 -9.25
C LEU A 162 4.71 13.43 -7.93
N ALA A 163 4.03 12.30 -7.92
CA ALA A 163 3.91 11.46 -6.73
C ALA A 163 5.29 11.11 -6.16
N ILE A 164 6.20 10.55 -6.97
CA ILE A 164 7.55 10.19 -6.48
C ILE A 164 8.37 11.41 -6.04
N LYS A 165 8.30 12.53 -6.78
CA LYS A 165 9.02 13.75 -6.38
C LYS A 165 8.56 14.26 -5.02
N THR A 166 7.23 14.24 -4.78
CA THR A 166 6.65 14.65 -3.50
C THR A 166 6.99 13.66 -2.39
N SER A 167 6.99 12.34 -2.66
CA SER A 167 7.40 11.33 -1.68
C SER A 167 8.88 11.50 -1.29
N ILE A 168 9.77 11.76 -2.24
CA ILE A 168 11.19 12.05 -1.94
C ILE A 168 11.31 13.34 -1.12
N ALA A 169 10.62 14.41 -1.49
CA ALA A 169 10.65 15.66 -0.74
C ALA A 169 10.13 15.46 0.69
N GLY A 170 9.04 14.70 0.87
CA GLY A 170 8.50 14.35 2.19
C GLY A 170 9.50 13.55 3.04
N ALA A 171 10.10 12.52 2.46
CA ALA A 171 11.11 11.71 3.14
C ALA A 171 12.34 12.53 3.55
N MET A 172 12.86 13.38 2.67
CA MET A 172 13.98 14.26 2.97
C MET A 172 13.63 15.27 4.06
N THR A 173 12.42 15.84 4.01
CA THR A 173 11.94 16.76 5.06
C THR A 173 11.83 16.05 6.41
N ASN A 174 11.27 14.86 6.45
CA ASN A 174 11.18 14.07 7.67
C ASN A 174 12.58 13.78 8.24
N ILE A 175 13.52 13.24 7.46
CA ILE A 175 14.89 12.92 7.89
C ILE A 175 15.61 14.16 8.42
N VAL A 176 15.49 15.31 7.73
CA VAL A 176 16.13 16.56 8.16
C VAL A 176 15.50 17.08 9.45
N LEU A 177 14.18 17.04 9.56
CA LEU A 177 13.48 17.49 10.77
C LEU A 177 13.72 16.55 11.95
N ASP A 178 13.79 15.23 11.74
CA ASP A 178 14.19 14.27 12.78
C ASP A 178 15.58 14.57 13.31
N ALA A 179 16.56 14.79 12.42
CA ALA A 179 17.90 15.17 12.82
C ALA A 179 17.90 16.47 13.65
N ILE A 180 17.12 17.48 13.26
CA ILE A 180 17.06 18.76 13.97
C ILE A 180 16.32 18.60 15.31
N PHE A 181 15.14 18.02 15.34
CA PHE A 181 14.31 18.00 16.53
C PHE A 181 14.77 16.96 17.55
N VAL A 182 15.24 15.80 17.09
CA VAL A 182 15.68 14.72 17.99
C VAL A 182 17.12 14.90 18.42
N LEU A 183 18.06 15.18 17.47
CA LEU A 183 19.48 15.22 17.78
C LEU A 183 20.00 16.61 18.20
N VAL A 184 19.46 17.71 17.64
CA VAL A 184 19.94 19.07 17.95
C VAL A 184 19.12 19.71 19.07
N PHE A 185 17.79 19.69 18.95
CA PHE A 185 16.89 20.29 19.95
C PHE A 185 16.58 19.38 21.13
N HIS A 186 16.90 18.07 21.01
CA HIS A 186 16.64 17.05 22.05
C HIS A 186 15.16 17.00 22.52
N TRP A 187 14.22 17.22 21.57
CA TRP A 187 12.79 17.12 21.88
C TRP A 187 12.29 15.67 22.08
N GLY A 188 13.21 14.70 22.02
CA GLY A 188 12.88 13.30 22.25
C GLY A 188 11.91 12.73 21.20
N ILE A 189 11.03 11.85 21.66
CA ILE A 189 10.04 11.16 20.83
C ILE A 189 8.99 12.14 20.26
N GLU A 190 8.72 13.22 20.95
CA GLU A 190 7.79 14.25 20.50
C GLU A 190 8.36 14.98 19.29
N GLY A 191 9.68 15.19 19.25
CA GLY A 191 10.37 15.75 18.10
C GLY A 191 10.20 14.90 16.83
N ALA A 192 10.34 13.57 16.94
CA ALA A 192 10.11 12.66 15.85
C ALA A 192 8.64 12.70 15.37
N ALA A 193 7.69 12.73 16.30
CA ALA A 193 6.26 12.86 15.96
C ALA A 193 5.94 14.16 15.19
N VAL A 194 6.53 15.29 15.61
CA VAL A 194 6.38 16.59 14.94
C VAL A 194 7.03 16.55 13.55
N ALA A 195 8.22 15.98 13.40
CA ALA A 195 8.92 15.85 12.13
C ALA A 195 8.08 15.05 11.11
N THR A 196 7.56 13.92 11.55
CA THR A 196 6.64 13.08 10.75
C THR A 196 5.38 13.87 10.37
N GLY A 197 4.74 14.54 11.33
CA GLY A 197 3.54 15.35 11.09
C GLY A 197 3.76 16.48 10.10
N LEU A 198 4.85 17.24 10.24
CA LEU A 198 5.18 18.35 9.33
C LEU A 198 5.53 17.86 7.92
N SER A 199 6.23 16.73 7.78
CA SER A 199 6.52 16.14 6.48
C SER A 199 5.23 15.74 5.74
N GLN A 200 4.24 15.20 6.45
CA GLN A 200 2.91 14.88 5.89
C GLN A 200 2.11 16.13 5.54
N ALA A 201 2.16 17.19 6.36
CA ALA A 201 1.53 18.46 6.06
C ALA A 201 2.14 19.12 4.81
N MET A 202 3.47 19.00 4.62
CA MET A 202 4.15 19.46 3.41
C MET A 202 3.72 18.67 2.18
N THR A 203 3.73 17.35 2.23
CA THR A 203 3.30 16.50 1.09
C THR A 203 1.84 16.78 0.71
N PHE A 204 0.96 16.88 1.71
CA PHE A 204 -0.43 17.31 1.52
C PHE A 204 -0.52 18.66 0.79
N SER A 205 0.26 19.64 1.21
CA SER A 205 0.25 21.00 0.64
C SER A 205 0.71 21.00 -0.83
N ILE A 206 1.72 20.21 -1.18
CA ILE A 206 2.19 20.06 -2.56
C ILE A 206 1.10 19.44 -3.45
N TYR A 207 0.46 18.36 -3.00
CA TYR A 207 -0.61 17.72 -3.74
C TYR A 207 -1.85 18.61 -3.85
N LEU A 208 -2.24 19.27 -2.75
CA LEU A 208 -3.38 20.18 -2.75
C LEU A 208 -3.17 21.35 -3.73
N ARG A 209 -1.98 21.96 -3.73
CA ARG A 209 -1.60 23.01 -4.67
C ARG A 209 -1.72 22.53 -6.13
N HIS A 210 -1.30 21.28 -6.41
CA HIS A 210 -1.42 20.72 -7.76
C HIS A 210 -2.87 20.68 -8.25
N PHE A 211 -3.81 20.25 -7.41
CA PHE A 211 -5.22 20.17 -7.78
C PHE A 211 -5.93 21.52 -7.76
N LEU A 212 -5.57 22.43 -6.85
CA LEU A 212 -6.16 23.80 -6.79
C LEU A 212 -5.67 24.71 -7.91
N ALA A 213 -4.43 24.55 -8.38
CA ALA A 213 -3.88 25.35 -9.50
C ALA A 213 -4.59 25.07 -10.83
N ARG A 214 -5.36 23.96 -10.91
CA ARG A 214 -6.11 23.57 -12.09
C ARG A 214 -7.51 24.15 -12.04
N ARG A 215 -7.77 25.17 -12.84
CA ARG A 215 -9.11 25.71 -13.04
C ARG A 215 -9.88 24.82 -14.02
N PRO A 216 -11.18 24.51 -13.77
CA PRO A 216 -12.01 23.82 -14.75
C PRO A 216 -12.13 24.71 -16.02
N SER A 217 -11.43 24.30 -17.07
CA SER A 217 -11.49 25.01 -18.33
C SER A 217 -12.77 24.61 -19.09
N ARG A 218 -13.79 25.49 -19.10
CA ARG A 218 -15.01 25.33 -19.90
C ARG A 218 -14.70 25.09 -21.40
N LYS A 219 -13.60 25.65 -21.91
CA LYS A 219 -13.16 25.49 -23.32
C LYS A 219 -12.61 24.08 -23.58
N ALA A 220 -11.93 23.46 -22.60
CA ALA A 220 -11.39 22.10 -22.73
C ALA A 220 -12.50 21.03 -22.72
N ALA A 221 -13.57 21.22 -21.93
CA ALA A 221 -14.73 20.35 -21.93
C ALA A 221 -15.48 20.39 -23.30
N ALA A 222 -15.62 21.55 -23.89
CA ALA A 222 -16.26 21.72 -25.20
C ALA A 222 -15.39 21.16 -26.35
N SER A 223 -14.06 21.26 -26.27
CA SER A 223 -13.12 20.67 -27.24
C SER A 223 -13.05 19.16 -27.14
N ALA A 224 -13.08 18.60 -25.93
CA ALA A 224 -13.12 17.16 -25.70
C ALA A 224 -14.42 16.52 -26.21
N ALA A 225 -15.56 17.22 -26.08
CA ALA A 225 -16.84 16.79 -26.63
C ALA A 225 -16.87 16.79 -28.17
N LYS A 226 -16.15 17.71 -28.83
CA LYS A 226 -16.01 17.74 -30.29
C LYS A 226 -15.03 16.69 -30.84
N SER A 227 -13.96 16.35 -30.09
CA SER A 227 -12.99 15.33 -30.50
C SER A 227 -13.43 13.89 -30.21
N SER A 228 -14.47 13.68 -29.42
CA SER A 228 -15.03 12.35 -29.19
C SER A 228 -15.90 11.82 -30.34
N GLY A 229 -16.27 12.66 -31.30
CA GLY A 229 -17.01 12.26 -32.52
C GLY A 229 -16.15 11.74 -33.66
N GLU A 230 -14.84 12.00 -33.68
CA GLU A 230 -13.94 11.65 -34.79
C GLU A 230 -12.66 10.90 -34.38
N ALA A 231 -12.58 10.40 -33.14
CA ALA A 231 -11.37 9.70 -32.69
C ALA A 231 -11.34 8.26 -33.19
N ASP A 232 -10.54 8.05 -34.23
CA ASP A 232 -9.99 6.76 -34.62
C ASP A 232 -9.64 5.90 -33.41
N GLY A 233 -10.04 4.61 -33.40
CA GLY A 233 -9.96 3.68 -32.27
C GLY A 233 -8.57 3.48 -31.63
N ASN A 234 -7.54 4.18 -32.12
CA ASN A 234 -6.15 4.16 -31.71
C ASN A 234 -5.65 5.42 -30.96
N ALA A 235 -6.52 6.41 -30.72
CA ALA A 235 -6.07 7.64 -30.05
C ALA A 235 -5.55 7.32 -28.64
N ALA A 236 -4.26 7.59 -28.48
CA ALA A 236 -3.56 7.60 -27.20
C ALA A 236 -4.36 8.38 -26.15
N VAL A 237 -4.36 7.95 -24.88
CA VAL A 237 -4.83 8.79 -23.77
C VAL A 237 -4.25 10.18 -23.98
N PRO A 238 -5.05 11.23 -24.10
CA PRO A 238 -4.51 12.58 -24.26
C PRO A 238 -3.47 12.79 -23.15
N ALA A 239 -2.26 13.18 -23.54
CA ALA A 239 -1.30 13.64 -22.56
C ALA A 239 -2.04 14.65 -21.70
N ALA A 240 -1.96 14.50 -20.38
CA ALA A 240 -2.71 15.08 -19.27
C ALA A 240 -3.06 16.59 -19.33
N ALA A 241 -3.05 17.22 -20.49
CA ALA A 241 -3.08 18.67 -20.61
C ALA A 241 -4.42 19.31 -20.27
N ASN A 242 -5.59 18.63 -20.38
CA ASN A 242 -6.85 19.38 -20.28
C ASN A 242 -8.02 18.69 -19.53
N THR A 243 -7.88 17.47 -18.99
CA THR A 243 -8.98 16.75 -18.30
C THR A 243 -8.57 16.16 -16.96
N GLY A 244 -7.73 16.88 -16.22
CA GLY A 244 -7.30 16.48 -14.88
C GLY A 244 -8.43 16.59 -13.85
N PHE A 245 -8.27 15.89 -12.70
CA PHE A 245 -9.19 16.04 -11.58
C PHE A 245 -9.17 17.45 -11.04
N THR A 246 -10.37 17.97 -10.76
CA THR A 246 -10.58 19.30 -10.18
C THR A 246 -11.61 19.20 -9.07
N PHE A 247 -11.45 20.03 -8.03
CA PHE A 247 -12.47 20.16 -7.01
C PHE A 247 -13.73 20.82 -7.59
N VAL A 248 -14.87 20.20 -7.32
CA VAL A 248 -16.20 20.68 -7.74
C VAL A 248 -17.12 20.77 -6.52
N HIS A 249 -18.12 21.65 -6.61
CA HIS A 249 -19.11 21.71 -5.55
C HIS A 249 -19.97 20.44 -5.57
N VAL A 250 -19.99 19.70 -4.43
CA VAL A 250 -20.74 18.46 -4.27
C VAL A 250 -21.55 18.48 -2.99
N ARG A 251 -22.75 17.94 -3.05
CA ARG A 251 -23.52 17.60 -1.85
C ARG A 251 -23.04 16.26 -1.32
N TRP A 252 -22.94 16.14 0.00
CA TRP A 252 -22.61 14.89 0.66
C TRP A 252 -23.59 13.78 0.28
N GLN A 253 -23.09 12.63 -0.15
CA GLN A 253 -23.89 11.47 -0.60
C GLN A 253 -23.32 10.19 -0.04
N PRO A 254 -23.84 9.69 1.12
CA PRO A 254 -23.33 8.50 1.78
C PRO A 254 -23.35 7.25 0.90
N GLN A 255 -24.38 7.11 0.05
CA GLN A 255 -24.51 5.95 -0.86
C GLN A 255 -23.41 5.93 -1.93
N ALA A 256 -22.98 7.10 -2.44
CA ALA A 256 -21.88 7.20 -3.39
C ALA A 256 -20.54 6.86 -2.71
N VAL A 257 -20.33 7.40 -1.50
CA VAL A 257 -19.15 7.08 -0.67
C VAL A 257 -19.07 5.59 -0.40
N PHE A 258 -20.15 4.96 0.03
CA PHE A 258 -20.18 3.52 0.30
C PHE A 258 -19.91 2.67 -0.95
N ARG A 259 -20.36 3.09 -2.13
CA ARG A 259 -20.11 2.39 -3.39
C ARG A 259 -18.62 2.35 -3.76
N PHE A 260 -17.90 3.45 -3.68
CA PHE A 260 -16.48 3.41 -3.99
C PHE A 260 -15.63 2.88 -2.82
N ALA A 261 -16.04 3.05 -1.56
CA ALA A 261 -15.38 2.42 -0.43
C ALA A 261 -15.31 0.88 -0.55
N LYS A 262 -16.37 0.24 -1.06
CA LYS A 262 -16.36 -1.21 -1.33
C LYS A 262 -15.21 -1.66 -2.23
N LEU A 263 -14.76 -0.82 -3.15
CA LEU A 263 -13.66 -1.15 -4.08
C LEU A 263 -12.30 -1.14 -3.39
N GLY A 264 -12.09 -0.26 -2.41
CA GLY A 264 -10.84 -0.19 -1.64
C GLY A 264 -10.80 -1.14 -0.43
N LEU A 265 -11.89 -1.88 -0.16
CA LEU A 265 -12.00 -2.69 1.05
C LEU A 265 -10.96 -3.82 1.09
N ALA A 266 -10.61 -4.39 -0.06
CA ALA A 266 -9.61 -5.44 -0.16
C ALA A 266 -8.21 -4.95 0.26
N ASP A 267 -7.82 -3.77 -0.21
CA ASP A 267 -6.52 -3.17 0.13
C ASP A 267 -6.48 -2.72 1.60
N CYS A 268 -7.59 -2.18 2.11
CA CYS A 268 -7.75 -1.83 3.53
C CYS A 268 -7.58 -3.06 4.44
N VAL A 269 -8.26 -4.16 4.13
CA VAL A 269 -8.16 -5.42 4.90
C VAL A 269 -6.77 -6.02 4.79
N THR A 270 -6.13 -5.93 3.63
CA THR A 270 -4.73 -6.37 3.47
C THR A 270 -3.82 -5.62 4.45
N GLU A 271 -3.95 -4.31 4.55
CA GLU A 271 -3.13 -3.49 5.45
C GLU A 271 -3.39 -3.82 6.92
N LEU A 272 -4.65 -3.92 7.33
CA LEU A 272 -5.01 -4.31 8.70
C LEU A 272 -4.52 -5.72 9.06
N SER A 273 -4.52 -6.63 8.10
CA SER A 273 -4.10 -8.03 8.32
C SER A 273 -2.60 -8.17 8.56
N ILE A 274 -1.76 -7.25 8.04
CA ILE A 274 -0.31 -7.30 8.22
C ILE A 274 0.04 -7.27 9.71
N GLY A 275 -0.52 -6.33 10.46
CA GLY A 275 -0.28 -6.21 11.90
C GLY A 275 -0.72 -7.44 12.69
N LEU A 276 -1.90 -8.00 12.36
CA LEU A 276 -2.41 -9.20 12.99
C LEU A 276 -1.51 -10.40 12.71
N CYS A 277 -1.08 -10.59 11.46
CA CYS A 277 -0.17 -11.67 11.09
C CYS A 277 1.15 -11.58 11.83
N ILE A 278 1.78 -10.40 11.87
CA ILE A 278 3.03 -10.19 12.61
C ILE A 278 2.86 -10.57 14.10
N PHE A 279 1.75 -10.15 14.71
CA PHE A 279 1.46 -10.49 16.10
C PHE A 279 1.35 -12.01 16.31
N VAL A 280 0.56 -12.70 15.48
CA VAL A 280 0.36 -14.15 15.60
C VAL A 280 1.67 -14.92 15.31
N PHE A 281 2.44 -14.51 14.30
CA PHE A 281 3.75 -15.08 14.01
C PHE A 281 4.71 -14.95 15.20
N ASN A 282 4.85 -13.74 15.77
CA ASN A 282 5.72 -13.51 16.91
C ASN A 282 5.32 -14.33 18.14
N ARG A 283 4.02 -14.43 18.44
CA ARG A 283 3.53 -15.26 19.55
C ARG A 283 3.81 -16.74 19.34
N THR A 284 3.62 -17.24 18.12
CA THR A 284 3.88 -18.63 17.78
C THR A 284 5.38 -18.95 17.81
N LEU A 285 6.23 -18.03 17.30
CA LEU A 285 7.68 -18.18 17.35
C LEU A 285 8.22 -18.18 18.78
N LEU A 286 7.74 -17.27 19.61
CA LEU A 286 8.11 -17.23 21.04
C LEU A 286 7.77 -18.55 21.75
N ALA A 287 6.62 -19.14 21.43
CA ALA A 287 6.20 -20.40 22.04
C ALA A 287 6.98 -21.62 21.54
N VAL A 288 7.44 -21.62 20.27
CA VAL A 288 8.07 -22.80 19.63
C VAL A 288 9.59 -22.71 19.63
N SER A 289 10.17 -21.52 19.35
CA SER A 289 11.60 -21.31 19.10
C SER A 289 12.25 -20.30 20.05
N GLY A 290 11.46 -19.72 20.96
CA GLY A 290 11.95 -18.68 21.87
C GLY A 290 12.30 -17.36 21.17
N SER A 291 13.16 -16.57 21.82
CA SER A 291 13.62 -15.26 21.29
C SER A 291 14.36 -15.37 19.97
N ASP A 292 15.12 -16.44 19.77
CA ASP A 292 15.91 -16.70 18.56
C ASP A 292 15.04 -16.74 17.30
N GLY A 293 13.90 -17.45 17.39
CA GLY A 293 12.93 -17.50 16.29
C GLY A 293 12.41 -16.12 15.90
N VAL A 294 12.17 -15.23 16.86
CA VAL A 294 11.72 -13.87 16.61
C VAL A 294 12.82 -13.04 15.92
N VAL A 295 14.08 -13.19 16.33
CA VAL A 295 15.21 -12.53 15.67
C VAL A 295 15.32 -12.96 14.22
N ILE A 296 15.27 -14.28 13.94
CA ILE A 296 15.29 -14.81 12.57
C ILE A 296 14.13 -14.25 11.74
N TYR A 297 12.91 -14.24 12.30
CA TYR A 297 11.73 -13.71 11.62
C TYR A 297 11.87 -12.22 11.28
N THR A 298 12.48 -11.44 12.17
CA THR A 298 12.72 -10.03 11.95
C THR A 298 13.57 -9.79 10.70
N VAL A 299 14.65 -10.57 10.53
CA VAL A 299 15.51 -10.52 9.34
C VAL A 299 14.74 -10.85 8.06
N ILE A 300 13.98 -11.95 8.09
CA ILE A 300 13.15 -12.39 6.96
C ILE A 300 12.08 -11.34 6.64
N SER A 301 11.46 -10.74 7.67
CA SER A 301 10.40 -9.75 7.52
C SER A 301 10.87 -8.48 6.81
N TYR A 302 12.07 -7.99 7.11
CA TYR A 302 12.62 -6.81 6.42
C TYR A 302 12.79 -7.05 4.92
N PHE A 303 13.30 -8.21 4.54
CA PHE A 303 13.41 -8.57 3.14
C PHE A 303 12.03 -8.79 2.49
N ALA A 304 11.13 -9.52 3.17
CA ALA A 304 9.76 -9.74 2.70
C ALA A 304 8.98 -8.43 2.53
N GLN A 305 9.19 -7.46 3.44
CA GLN A 305 8.59 -6.13 3.33
C GLN A 305 9.04 -5.39 2.07
N LEU A 306 10.34 -5.43 1.74
CA LEU A 306 10.85 -4.82 0.51
C LEU A 306 10.23 -5.44 -0.75
N VAL A 307 10.12 -6.78 -0.77
CA VAL A 307 9.46 -7.52 -1.85
C VAL A 307 7.98 -7.14 -1.96
N LEU A 308 7.28 -7.13 -0.83
CA LEU A 308 5.86 -6.74 -0.77
C LEU A 308 5.63 -5.32 -1.28
N MET A 309 6.45 -4.35 -0.82
CA MET A 309 6.35 -2.95 -1.27
C MET A 309 6.62 -2.80 -2.77
N THR A 310 7.52 -3.61 -3.33
CA THR A 310 7.74 -3.67 -4.78
C THR A 310 6.47 -4.14 -5.50
N MET A 311 5.84 -5.22 -5.05
CA MET A 311 4.60 -5.75 -5.63
C MET A 311 3.44 -4.74 -5.51
N MET A 312 3.32 -4.09 -4.34
CA MET A 312 2.31 -3.05 -4.12
C MET A 312 2.53 -1.84 -5.03
N GLY A 313 3.79 -1.44 -5.27
CA GLY A 313 4.13 -0.38 -6.22
C GLY A 313 3.71 -0.72 -7.65
N ILE A 314 3.94 -1.97 -8.09
CA ILE A 314 3.48 -2.46 -9.41
C ILE A 314 1.95 -2.41 -9.49
N ASN A 315 1.28 -2.85 -8.44
CA ASN A 315 -0.17 -2.83 -8.35
C ASN A 315 -0.74 -1.40 -8.43
N GLN A 316 -0.28 -0.49 -7.57
CA GLN A 316 -0.72 0.91 -7.53
C GLN A 316 -0.46 1.66 -8.85
N GLY A 317 0.64 1.34 -9.55
CA GLY A 317 0.94 1.93 -10.85
C GLY A 317 0.05 1.40 -11.97
N SER A 318 -0.36 0.14 -11.94
CA SER A 318 -1.17 -0.50 -12.97
C SER A 318 -2.68 -0.29 -12.80
N GLN A 319 -3.19 -0.21 -11.57
CA GLN A 319 -4.62 -0.07 -11.27
C GLN A 319 -5.31 1.11 -12.01
N PRO A 320 -4.81 2.35 -11.98
CA PRO A 320 -5.47 3.46 -12.64
C PRO A 320 -5.55 3.29 -14.15
N LEU A 321 -4.53 2.66 -14.76
CA LEU A 321 -4.50 2.37 -16.19
C LEU A 321 -5.56 1.34 -16.57
N ILE A 322 -5.64 0.23 -15.82
CA ILE A 322 -6.63 -0.82 -16.06
C ILE A 322 -8.04 -0.24 -15.89
N SER A 323 -8.31 0.49 -14.81
CA SER A 323 -9.60 1.12 -14.54
C SER A 323 -10.02 2.11 -15.63
N TYR A 324 -9.07 2.90 -16.14
CA TYR A 324 -9.32 3.83 -17.24
C TYR A 324 -9.73 3.10 -18.53
N TYR A 325 -8.99 2.06 -18.95
CA TYR A 325 -9.32 1.31 -20.15
C TYR A 325 -10.57 0.44 -19.98
N TYR A 326 -10.84 -0.04 -18.76
CA TYR A 326 -12.11 -0.70 -18.43
C TYR A 326 -13.29 0.26 -18.63
N GLY A 327 -13.18 1.50 -18.14
CA GLY A 327 -14.17 2.54 -18.37
C GLY A 327 -14.42 2.83 -19.86
N ARG A 328 -13.41 2.68 -20.72
CA ARG A 328 -13.52 2.80 -22.19
C ARG A 328 -14.07 1.56 -22.90
N GLY A 329 -14.40 0.50 -22.18
CA GLY A 329 -14.83 -0.77 -22.76
C GLY A 329 -13.74 -1.53 -23.52
N LYS A 330 -12.45 -1.19 -23.33
CA LYS A 330 -11.31 -1.81 -24.05
C LYS A 330 -10.71 -2.96 -23.24
N SER A 331 -11.39 -4.10 -23.18
CA SER A 331 -10.97 -5.29 -22.43
C SER A 331 -9.60 -5.84 -22.84
N ASP A 332 -9.25 -5.77 -24.14
CA ASP A 332 -7.94 -6.21 -24.63
C ASP A 332 -6.78 -5.44 -24.01
N PHE A 333 -6.99 -4.13 -23.78
CA PHE A 333 -6.00 -3.26 -23.17
C PHE A 333 -5.87 -3.57 -21.68
N CYS A 334 -6.98 -3.81 -20.99
CA CYS A 334 -6.97 -4.23 -19.57
C CYS A 334 -6.18 -5.53 -19.39
N SER A 335 -6.48 -6.54 -20.22
CA SER A 335 -5.79 -7.83 -20.20
C SER A 335 -4.30 -7.71 -20.54
N TYR A 336 -3.93 -6.83 -21.47
CA TYR A 336 -2.52 -6.61 -21.81
C TYR A 336 -1.75 -5.93 -20.67
N ILE A 337 -2.32 -4.88 -20.04
CA ILE A 337 -1.71 -4.21 -18.89
C ILE A 337 -1.57 -5.19 -17.71
N PHE A 338 -2.59 -6.00 -17.48
CA PHE A 338 -2.56 -7.03 -16.44
C PHE A 338 -1.43 -8.05 -16.70
N ARG A 339 -1.25 -8.52 -17.93
CA ARG A 339 -0.12 -9.40 -18.29
C ARG A 339 1.24 -8.74 -18.06
N LEU A 340 1.37 -7.45 -18.37
CA LEU A 340 2.60 -6.69 -18.07
C LEU A 340 2.86 -6.63 -16.57
N ALA A 341 1.81 -6.36 -15.75
CA ALA A 341 1.93 -6.34 -14.31
C ALA A 341 2.33 -7.71 -13.74
N LEU A 342 1.72 -8.80 -14.24
CA LEU A 342 2.09 -10.17 -13.89
C LEU A 342 3.54 -10.50 -14.27
N CYS A 343 3.98 -10.11 -15.48
CA CYS A 343 5.37 -10.33 -15.88
C CYS A 343 6.36 -9.58 -15.00
N CYS A 344 6.11 -8.28 -14.73
CA CYS A 344 6.99 -7.49 -13.85
C CYS A 344 7.02 -8.06 -12.42
N ALA A 345 5.86 -8.33 -11.84
CA ALA A 345 5.77 -8.90 -10.50
C ALA A 345 6.36 -10.32 -10.44
N GLY A 346 6.14 -11.13 -11.47
CA GLY A 346 6.71 -12.47 -11.60
C GLY A 346 8.24 -12.45 -11.66
N VAL A 347 8.83 -11.53 -12.43
CA VAL A 347 10.30 -11.35 -12.47
C VAL A 347 10.82 -10.94 -11.10
N CYS A 348 10.17 -9.96 -10.43
CA CYS A 348 10.56 -9.57 -9.08
C CYS A 348 10.42 -10.74 -8.07
N ALA A 349 9.36 -11.55 -8.19
CA ALA A 349 9.13 -12.73 -7.37
C ALA A 349 10.23 -13.79 -7.57
N ILE A 350 10.61 -14.06 -8.81
CA ILE A 350 11.71 -15.01 -9.14
C ILE A 350 13.03 -14.48 -8.59
N VAL A 351 13.34 -13.20 -8.77
CA VAL A 351 14.56 -12.58 -8.23
C VAL A 351 14.58 -12.69 -6.70
N ALA A 352 13.47 -12.36 -6.03
CA ALA A 352 13.37 -12.47 -4.58
C ALA A 352 13.52 -13.93 -4.10
N PHE A 353 12.91 -14.90 -4.80
CA PHE A 353 13.07 -16.31 -4.52
C PHE A 353 14.54 -16.76 -4.69
N VAL A 354 15.17 -16.41 -5.81
CA VAL A 354 16.58 -16.78 -6.10
C VAL A 354 17.50 -16.22 -5.01
N ILE A 355 17.35 -14.95 -4.65
CA ILE A 355 18.16 -14.33 -3.60
C ILE A 355 17.92 -15.02 -2.25
N GLY A 356 16.65 -15.20 -1.84
CA GLY A 356 16.31 -15.79 -0.54
C GLY A 356 16.64 -17.28 -0.43
N PHE A 357 16.62 -18.02 -1.54
CA PHE A 357 16.89 -19.47 -1.55
C PHE A 357 18.37 -19.81 -1.78
N LEU A 358 19.02 -19.16 -2.76
CA LEU A 358 20.41 -19.45 -3.13
C LEU A 358 21.42 -18.63 -2.33
N CYS A 359 21.11 -17.38 -2.03
CA CYS A 359 22.02 -16.43 -1.40
C CYS A 359 21.46 -15.81 -0.10
N PRO A 360 20.91 -16.59 0.85
CA PRO A 360 20.41 -16.01 2.11
C PRO A 360 21.51 -15.52 3.04
N ALA A 361 22.71 -16.12 2.97
CA ALA A 361 23.82 -15.85 3.88
C ALA A 361 24.22 -14.36 3.97
N PRO A 362 24.40 -13.60 2.87
CA PRO A 362 24.73 -12.17 2.95
C PRO A 362 23.64 -11.35 3.67
N ILE A 363 22.35 -11.71 3.48
CA ILE A 363 21.23 -10.97 4.10
C ILE A 363 21.18 -11.28 5.59
N VAL A 364 21.30 -12.54 5.96
CA VAL A 364 21.32 -12.99 7.36
C VAL A 364 22.48 -12.37 8.11
N ASN A 365 23.67 -12.30 7.47
CA ASN A 365 24.90 -11.78 8.07
C ASN A 365 24.84 -10.27 8.37
N ILE A 366 23.94 -9.51 7.73
CA ILE A 366 23.72 -8.09 8.07
C ILE A 366 23.22 -7.90 9.50
N TYR A 367 22.47 -8.87 10.02
CA TYR A 367 21.77 -8.78 11.31
C TYR A 367 22.26 -9.81 12.33
N ILE A 368 22.71 -10.96 11.88
CA ILE A 368 23.18 -12.08 12.72
C ILE A 368 24.60 -12.40 12.26
N ASP A 369 25.54 -12.05 13.11
CA ASP A 369 26.95 -12.27 12.81
C ASP A 369 27.30 -13.76 12.91
N HIS A 370 27.92 -14.27 11.85
CA HIS A 370 28.35 -15.66 11.74
C HIS A 370 29.40 -16.05 12.81
N GLU A 371 30.29 -15.13 13.18
CA GLU A 371 31.37 -15.41 14.13
C GLU A 371 30.85 -15.46 15.57
N THR A 372 29.90 -14.57 15.90
CA THR A 372 29.36 -14.46 17.27
C THR A 372 28.28 -15.50 17.57
N SER A 373 27.47 -15.89 16.56
CA SER A 373 26.32 -16.78 16.76
C SER A 373 26.14 -17.77 15.59
N PRO A 374 27.06 -18.72 15.38
CA PRO A 374 27.06 -19.61 14.21
C PRO A 374 25.80 -20.49 14.12
N ASP A 375 25.26 -20.96 15.24
CA ASP A 375 24.03 -21.77 15.24
C ASP A 375 22.80 -20.97 14.84
N LEU A 376 22.66 -19.75 15.36
CA LEU A 376 21.57 -18.85 15.01
C LEU A 376 21.64 -18.45 13.53
N PHE A 377 22.85 -18.20 13.03
CA PHE A 377 23.10 -17.92 11.62
C PHE A 377 22.70 -19.07 10.71
N ALA A 378 23.08 -20.30 11.05
CA ALA A 378 22.72 -21.50 10.28
C ALA A 378 21.21 -21.76 10.29
N ARG A 379 20.55 -21.56 11.44
CA ARG A 379 19.07 -21.59 11.57
C ARG A 379 18.42 -20.52 10.71
N GLY A 380 18.96 -19.31 10.71
CA GLY A 380 18.47 -18.20 9.89
C GLY A 380 18.52 -18.49 8.40
N ILE A 381 19.63 -19.06 7.90
CA ILE A 381 19.75 -19.51 6.50
C ILE A 381 18.71 -20.57 6.15
N ARG A 382 18.52 -21.58 7.02
CA ARG A 382 17.52 -22.64 6.81
C ARG A 382 16.10 -22.05 6.78
N ALA A 383 15.77 -21.20 7.73
CA ALA A 383 14.49 -20.52 7.82
C ALA A 383 14.19 -19.70 6.56
N PHE A 384 15.17 -18.92 6.09
CA PHE A 384 15.04 -18.12 4.89
C PHE A 384 14.78 -18.95 3.65
N ARG A 385 15.51 -20.08 3.48
CA ARG A 385 15.29 -21.02 2.38
C ARG A 385 13.90 -21.65 2.39
N LEU A 386 13.38 -21.97 3.58
CA LEU A 386 12.03 -22.51 3.73
C LEU A 386 10.94 -21.47 3.43
N TYR A 387 11.20 -20.21 3.75
CA TYR A 387 10.26 -19.10 3.53
C TYR A 387 10.26 -18.60 2.08
N ALA A 388 11.43 -18.54 1.43
CA ALA A 388 11.63 -17.90 0.14
C ALA A 388 10.68 -18.35 -1.00
N PRO A 389 10.26 -19.65 -1.10
CA PRO A 389 9.30 -20.05 -2.11
C PRO A 389 7.95 -19.34 -2.04
N ALA A 390 7.59 -18.73 -0.90
CA ALA A 390 6.37 -17.93 -0.75
C ALA A 390 6.34 -16.70 -1.65
N PHE A 391 7.48 -16.17 -2.07
CA PHE A 391 7.55 -15.03 -2.98
C PHE A 391 6.99 -15.33 -4.37
N LEU A 392 7.07 -16.59 -4.85
CA LEU A 392 6.61 -16.96 -6.19
C LEU A 392 5.08 -16.80 -6.35
N PRO A 393 4.23 -17.39 -5.51
CA PRO A 393 2.78 -17.16 -5.59
C PRO A 393 2.40 -15.71 -5.28
N LEU A 394 3.13 -15.02 -4.40
CA LEU A 394 2.91 -13.62 -4.06
C LEU A 394 2.94 -12.70 -5.30
N GLY A 395 3.92 -12.93 -6.21
CA GLY A 395 4.07 -12.18 -7.46
C GLY A 395 2.88 -12.32 -8.43
N ILE A 396 2.01 -13.29 -8.23
CA ILE A 396 0.79 -13.49 -9.02
C ILE A 396 -0.43 -12.98 -8.27
N VAL A 397 -0.52 -13.26 -6.98
CA VAL A 397 -1.68 -12.94 -6.12
C VAL A 397 -1.92 -11.43 -6.03
N ILE A 398 -0.86 -10.63 -5.79
CA ILE A 398 -0.99 -9.17 -5.64
C ILE A 398 -1.51 -8.49 -6.92
N PRO A 399 -0.93 -8.73 -8.12
CA PRO A 399 -1.49 -8.17 -9.35
C PRO A 399 -2.92 -8.64 -9.65
N MET A 400 -3.28 -9.89 -9.31
CA MET A 400 -4.63 -10.41 -9.50
C MET A 400 -5.64 -9.67 -8.60
N MET A 401 -5.31 -9.41 -7.35
CA MET A 401 -6.16 -8.64 -6.44
C MET A 401 -6.41 -7.24 -7.01
N GLY A 402 -5.36 -6.54 -7.45
CA GLY A 402 -5.49 -5.22 -8.06
C GLY A 402 -6.27 -5.22 -9.38
N TYR A 403 -6.14 -6.27 -10.17
CA TYR A 403 -6.93 -6.45 -11.38
C TYR A 403 -8.43 -6.54 -11.08
N PHE A 404 -8.83 -7.36 -10.10
CA PHE A 404 -10.23 -7.45 -9.69
C PHE A 404 -10.77 -6.12 -9.14
N THR A 405 -9.97 -5.42 -8.33
CA THR A 405 -10.33 -4.07 -7.85
C THR A 405 -10.57 -3.11 -9.03
N SER A 406 -9.68 -3.13 -10.02
CA SER A 406 -9.75 -2.26 -11.21
C SER A 406 -10.95 -2.53 -12.12
N LEU A 407 -11.48 -3.74 -12.09
CA LEU A 407 -12.67 -4.17 -12.86
C LEU A 407 -13.99 -4.06 -12.09
N GLU A 408 -14.02 -3.37 -10.96
CA GLU A 408 -15.19 -3.26 -10.09
C GLU A 408 -15.70 -4.62 -9.57
N LEU A 409 -14.79 -5.55 -9.26
CA LEU A 409 -15.08 -6.87 -8.71
C LEU A 409 -14.63 -6.98 -7.23
N PRO A 410 -15.21 -6.19 -6.30
CA PRO A 410 -14.74 -6.08 -4.92
C PRO A 410 -14.86 -7.39 -4.12
N LYS A 411 -15.83 -8.24 -4.43
CA LYS A 411 -16.02 -9.54 -3.74
C LYS A 411 -14.82 -10.46 -3.99
N GLN A 412 -14.35 -10.55 -5.24
CA GLN A 412 -13.20 -11.36 -5.62
C GLN A 412 -11.92 -10.83 -4.99
N ALA A 413 -11.68 -9.52 -5.09
CA ALA A 413 -10.53 -8.87 -4.45
C ALA A 413 -10.53 -9.09 -2.94
N MET A 414 -11.69 -8.92 -2.26
CA MET A 414 -11.86 -9.13 -0.83
C MET A 414 -11.61 -10.58 -0.41
N SER A 415 -12.10 -11.56 -1.19
CA SER A 415 -11.87 -12.98 -0.90
C SER A 415 -10.37 -13.33 -0.93
N ILE A 416 -9.62 -12.76 -1.88
CA ILE A 416 -8.16 -12.94 -1.97
C ILE A 416 -7.48 -12.28 -0.77
N SER A 417 -7.85 -11.04 -0.44
CA SER A 417 -7.28 -10.28 0.68
C SER A 417 -7.50 -11.00 2.02
N LEU A 418 -8.72 -11.42 2.32
CA LEU A 418 -9.05 -12.18 3.54
C LEU A 418 -8.36 -13.55 3.58
N GLY A 419 -8.33 -14.25 2.45
CA GLY A 419 -7.64 -15.54 2.35
C GLY A 419 -6.16 -15.39 2.71
N ARG A 420 -5.48 -14.46 2.04
CA ARG A 420 -4.06 -14.19 2.23
C ARG A 420 -3.74 -13.62 3.61
N GLY A 421 -4.45 -12.57 3.99
CA GLY A 421 -4.11 -11.76 5.17
C GLY A 421 -4.52 -12.37 6.50
N MET A 422 -5.49 -13.25 6.53
CA MET A 422 -6.02 -13.79 7.79
C MET A 422 -6.22 -15.30 7.73
N LEU A 423 -7.12 -15.77 6.86
CA LEU A 423 -7.62 -17.16 6.94
C LEU A 423 -6.50 -18.17 6.69
N PHE A 424 -5.90 -18.16 5.50
CA PHE A 424 -4.88 -19.16 5.16
C PHE A 424 -3.57 -18.92 5.91
N ALA A 425 -3.20 -17.65 6.17
CA ALA A 425 -1.98 -17.34 6.91
C ALA A 425 -2.02 -17.87 8.34
N ILE A 426 -3.09 -17.57 9.08
CA ILE A 426 -3.21 -17.99 10.48
C ILE A 426 -3.45 -19.51 10.58
N CYS A 427 -4.34 -20.07 9.75
CA CYS A 427 -4.61 -21.52 9.77
C CYS A 427 -3.36 -22.34 9.40
N ALA A 428 -2.63 -21.96 8.35
CA ALA A 428 -1.40 -22.64 7.95
C ALA A 428 -0.33 -22.50 9.02
N LEU A 429 -0.16 -21.32 9.61
CA LEU A 429 0.82 -21.07 10.66
C LEU A 429 0.56 -21.96 11.88
N LEU A 430 -0.63 -21.95 12.44
CA LEU A 430 -0.95 -22.70 13.66
C LEU A 430 -0.90 -24.22 13.41
N LEU A 431 -1.45 -24.67 12.27
CA LEU A 431 -1.44 -26.11 11.92
C LEU A 431 -0.03 -26.64 11.70
N LEU A 432 0.78 -25.93 10.89
CA LEU A 432 2.11 -26.42 10.54
C LEU A 432 3.11 -26.23 11.68
N ALA A 433 2.95 -25.20 12.51
CA ALA A 433 3.73 -25.05 13.74
C ALA A 433 3.46 -26.22 14.71
N PHE A 434 2.21 -26.66 14.84
CA PHE A 434 1.83 -27.81 15.64
C PHE A 434 2.41 -29.13 15.10
N LEU A 435 2.39 -29.33 13.78
CA LEU A 435 2.83 -30.58 13.15
C LEU A 435 4.35 -30.68 13.00
N PHE A 436 5.04 -29.60 12.66
CA PHE A 436 6.45 -29.59 12.26
C PHE A 436 7.32 -28.62 13.06
N GLY A 437 6.80 -28.05 14.14
CA GLY A 437 7.54 -27.10 14.99
C GLY A 437 8.04 -25.86 14.22
N GLU A 438 9.28 -25.48 14.47
CA GLU A 438 9.91 -24.29 13.86
C GLU A 438 9.91 -24.34 12.33
N SER A 439 10.24 -25.49 11.72
CA SER A 439 10.22 -25.63 10.26
C SER A 439 8.82 -25.41 9.66
N GLY A 440 7.79 -25.83 10.39
CA GLY A 440 6.39 -25.62 10.00
C GLY A 440 6.01 -24.14 9.96
N ILE A 441 6.56 -23.32 10.87
CA ILE A 441 6.33 -21.87 10.89
C ILE A 441 6.82 -21.23 9.58
N TRP A 442 8.03 -21.59 9.13
CA TRP A 442 8.62 -21.05 7.90
C TRP A 442 7.90 -21.49 6.64
N ILE A 443 7.49 -22.77 6.59
CA ILE A 443 6.74 -23.33 5.45
C ILE A 443 5.31 -22.78 5.39
N SER A 444 4.74 -22.33 6.50
CA SER A 444 3.35 -21.83 6.57
C SER A 444 3.09 -20.68 5.61
N ALA A 445 4.07 -19.81 5.39
CA ALA A 445 3.97 -18.72 4.43
C ALA A 445 3.81 -19.25 2.99
N VAL A 446 4.54 -20.30 2.61
CA VAL A 446 4.45 -20.93 1.29
C VAL A 446 3.06 -21.55 1.09
N VAL A 447 2.57 -22.30 2.08
CA VAL A 447 1.26 -22.94 2.04
C VAL A 447 0.15 -21.89 1.95
N SER A 448 0.21 -20.86 2.77
CA SER A 448 -0.76 -19.74 2.75
C SER A 448 -0.84 -19.05 1.40
N GLU A 449 0.30 -18.66 0.84
CA GLU A 449 0.33 -17.96 -0.46
C GLU A 449 -0.09 -18.88 -1.61
N THR A 450 0.23 -20.18 -1.54
CA THR A 450 -0.19 -21.18 -2.54
C THR A 450 -1.70 -21.45 -2.49
N CYS A 451 -2.29 -21.54 -1.28
CA CYS A 451 -3.75 -21.63 -1.12
C CYS A 451 -4.45 -20.37 -1.66
N THR A 452 -3.87 -19.20 -1.37
CA THR A 452 -4.39 -17.93 -1.88
C THR A 452 -4.31 -17.86 -3.41
N LEU A 453 -3.20 -18.31 -4.01
CA LEU A 453 -3.04 -18.38 -5.46
C LEU A 453 -4.09 -19.30 -6.08
N THR A 454 -4.33 -20.47 -5.48
CA THR A 454 -5.35 -21.40 -5.94
C THR A 454 -6.74 -20.76 -5.94
N LEU A 455 -7.09 -20.08 -4.84
CA LEU A 455 -8.34 -19.32 -4.74
C LEU A 455 -8.42 -18.22 -5.81
N ALA A 456 -7.36 -17.46 -6.00
CA ALA A 456 -7.31 -16.37 -6.98
C ALA A 456 -7.50 -16.89 -8.41
N LEU A 457 -6.86 -18.01 -8.78
CA LEU A 457 -7.01 -18.64 -10.09
C LEU A 457 -8.43 -19.19 -10.32
N LEU A 458 -9.05 -19.78 -9.29
CA LEU A 458 -10.43 -20.25 -9.38
C LEU A 458 -11.41 -19.09 -9.59
N LEU A 459 -11.23 -17.99 -8.86
CA LEU A 459 -12.03 -16.77 -9.03
C LEU A 459 -11.84 -16.15 -10.41
N TYR A 460 -10.60 -16.14 -10.91
CA TYR A 460 -10.28 -15.63 -12.25
C TYR A 460 -10.99 -16.43 -13.35
N ARG A 461 -10.90 -17.76 -13.31
CA ARG A 461 -11.58 -18.65 -14.27
C ARG A 461 -13.10 -18.43 -14.27
N ARG A 462 -13.73 -18.36 -13.08
CA ARG A 462 -15.18 -18.09 -12.94
C ARG A 462 -15.57 -16.72 -13.49
N SER A 463 -14.76 -15.68 -13.24
CA SER A 463 -15.06 -14.32 -13.71
C SER A 463 -14.97 -14.21 -15.23
N ILE A 464 -13.98 -14.87 -15.87
CA ILE A 464 -13.89 -14.91 -17.35
C ILE A 464 -15.08 -15.63 -17.96
N GLN A 465 -15.49 -16.77 -17.39
CA GLN A 465 -16.65 -17.54 -17.88
C GLN A 465 -17.94 -16.71 -17.84
N ASN A 466 -18.14 -15.92 -16.78
CA ASN A 466 -19.30 -15.04 -16.67
C ASN A 466 -19.27 -13.89 -17.69
N ILE A 467 -18.11 -13.32 -17.96
CA ILE A 467 -17.95 -12.25 -18.96
C ILE A 467 -18.18 -12.80 -20.38
N CYS A 468 -17.63 -13.97 -20.71
CA CYS A 468 -17.83 -14.62 -21.99
C CYS A 468 -19.24 -15.22 -22.18
N GLY A 469 -19.91 -15.65 -21.10
CA GLY A 469 -21.27 -16.15 -21.12
C GLY A 469 -22.30 -15.05 -21.42
N ASN A 470 -22.16 -13.89 -20.77
CA ASN A 470 -23.01 -12.72 -20.99
C ASN A 470 -22.80 -12.04 -22.36
N ALA A 471 -21.69 -12.29 -23.04
CA ALA A 471 -21.46 -11.80 -24.39
C ALA A 471 -22.08 -12.69 -25.49
N ARG A 472 -22.62 -13.87 -25.12
CA ARG A 472 -23.30 -14.81 -26.02
C ARG A 472 -24.83 -14.86 -25.85
N SER A 473 -25.34 -14.24 -24.79
CA SER A 473 -26.77 -14.00 -24.56
C SER A 473 -27.13 -12.56 -24.98
#